data_87496695f338aa1b8d8f42baf0138344
#
_entry.id   87496695f338aa1b8d8f42baf0138344
#
_cell.length_a   1.000
_cell.length_b   1.000
_cell.length_c   1.000
_cell.angle_alpha   90.00
_cell.angle_beta   90.00
_cell.angle_gamma   90.00
#
_symmetry.space_group_name_H-M   'P 1'
#
loop_
_entity.id
_entity.type
_entity.pdbx_description
1 polymer ?
#
loop_
_entity_poly.entity_id
_entity_poly.type
_entity_poly.pdbx_seq_one_letter_code
_entity_poly.pdbx_strand_id
1 'polypeptide(L)'
;MFNETAVVVFVEIVGLIAFAFSGALAGVKKDLDVIGCVVLGTATGIGGGTLRDVILDVPVFWLGDYMCYSLNVCVLSSVVIYLMSRVFAEKEHIINWFDAIGLAIFSVQGYLKAFEATSNFEVAIIMGILTGCGGGLVRDVCLNRQPFIFRGEMYASASLLGLLVLIFVDSPLMAFALILGIRVATIRYNLKLK
;
A
#
# COMPACT_ATOMS: atom_id res chain seq x y z
N MET A 1 -25.98 10.44 5.97
CA MET A 1 -24.90 10.40 6.96
C MET A 1 -24.16 9.09 6.69
N PHE A 2 -23.06 9.13 5.95
CA PHE A 2 -22.25 7.93 5.74
C PHE A 2 -21.64 7.56 7.10
N ASN A 3 -21.81 6.31 7.52
CA ASN A 3 -21.24 5.81 8.77
C ASN A 3 -19.70 5.92 8.65
N GLU A 4 -19.01 6.58 9.57
CA GLU A 4 -17.55 6.76 9.53
C GLU A 4 -16.82 5.42 9.34
N THR A 5 -17.32 4.37 9.97
CA THR A 5 -16.82 3.00 9.80
C THR A 5 -16.90 2.51 8.34
N ALA A 6 -17.99 2.83 7.62
CA ALA A 6 -18.15 2.40 6.23
C ALA A 6 -17.16 3.12 5.29
N VAL A 7 -16.84 4.38 5.55
CA VAL A 7 -15.84 5.14 4.78
C VAL A 7 -14.43 4.54 4.99
N VAL A 8 -14.08 4.24 6.24
CA VAL A 8 -12.77 3.63 6.56
C VAL A 8 -12.61 2.28 5.87
N VAL A 9 -13.62 1.41 5.96
CA VAL A 9 -13.61 0.10 5.29
C VAL A 9 -13.52 0.25 3.77
N PHE A 10 -14.27 1.18 3.18
CA PHE A 10 -14.21 1.43 1.74
C PHE A 10 -12.80 1.86 1.28
N VAL A 11 -12.19 2.80 1.99
CA VAL A 11 -10.82 3.28 1.69
C VAL A 11 -9.80 2.14 1.83
N GLU A 12 -9.96 1.29 2.86
CA GLU A 12 -9.11 0.11 3.05
C GLU A 12 -9.25 -0.87 1.87
N ILE A 13 -10.46 -1.18 1.44
CA ILE A 13 -10.71 -2.04 0.28
C ILE A 13 -10.02 -1.50 -0.97
N VAL A 14 -10.11 -0.19 -1.23
CA VAL A 14 -9.44 0.44 -2.37
C VAL A 14 -7.91 0.28 -2.27
N GLY A 15 -7.34 0.46 -1.09
CA GLY A 15 -5.90 0.25 -0.85
C GLY A 15 -5.47 -1.20 -1.08
N LEU A 16 -6.26 -2.16 -0.57
CA LEU A 16 -6.01 -3.59 -0.76
C LEU A 16 -6.06 -3.99 -2.23
N ILE A 17 -7.07 -3.52 -2.98
CA ILE A 17 -7.18 -3.73 -4.42
C ILE A 17 -5.95 -3.17 -5.13
N ALA A 18 -5.56 -1.94 -4.81
CA ALA A 18 -4.43 -1.29 -5.45
C ALA A 18 -3.12 -2.07 -5.23
N PHE A 19 -2.81 -2.45 -4.01
CA PHE A 19 -1.61 -3.22 -3.72
C PHE A 19 -1.66 -4.65 -4.26
N ALA A 20 -2.81 -5.33 -4.17
CA ALA A 20 -2.95 -6.66 -4.74
C ALA A 20 -2.77 -6.65 -6.27
N PHE A 21 -3.29 -5.64 -6.96
CA PHE A 21 -3.06 -5.43 -8.41
C PHE A 21 -1.58 -5.19 -8.71
N SER A 22 -0.93 -4.31 -7.94
CA SER A 22 0.50 -4.04 -8.09
C SER A 22 1.34 -5.30 -7.92
N GLY A 23 1.03 -6.13 -6.90
CA GLY A 23 1.71 -7.38 -6.62
C GLY A 23 1.48 -8.45 -7.69
N ALA A 24 0.22 -8.73 -8.02
CA ALA A 24 -0.13 -9.74 -9.00
C ALA A 24 0.40 -9.37 -10.40
N LEU A 25 0.30 -8.10 -10.83
CA LEU A 25 0.83 -7.66 -12.11
C LEU A 25 2.36 -7.73 -12.16
N ALA A 26 3.04 -7.48 -11.03
CA ALA A 26 4.48 -7.67 -10.94
C ALA A 26 4.87 -9.15 -11.06
N GLY A 27 4.04 -10.06 -10.51
CA GLY A 27 4.18 -11.51 -10.67
C GLY A 27 4.01 -11.96 -12.12
N VAL A 28 2.96 -11.49 -12.80
CA VAL A 28 2.74 -11.76 -14.24
C VAL A 28 3.96 -11.36 -15.07
N LYS A 29 4.55 -10.18 -14.79
CA LYS A 29 5.76 -9.72 -15.50
C LYS A 29 7.03 -10.53 -15.18
N LYS A 30 6.96 -11.45 -14.26
CA LYS A 30 8.00 -12.41 -13.90
C LYS A 30 7.61 -13.84 -14.24
N ASP A 31 6.59 -13.99 -15.10
CA ASP A 31 6.10 -15.28 -15.60
C ASP A 31 5.67 -16.24 -14.48
N LEU A 32 5.18 -15.69 -13.34
CA LEU A 32 4.57 -16.51 -12.31
C LEU A 32 3.22 -17.04 -12.78
N ASP A 33 2.88 -18.25 -12.35
CA ASP A 33 1.56 -18.82 -12.55
C ASP A 33 0.46 -18.10 -11.76
N VAL A 34 -0.78 -18.51 -11.92
CA VAL A 34 -1.91 -17.89 -11.23
C VAL A 34 -1.76 -17.95 -9.69
N ILE A 35 -1.26 -19.06 -9.17
CA ILE A 35 -1.07 -19.25 -7.74
C ILE A 35 0.02 -18.31 -7.22
N GLY A 36 1.15 -18.25 -7.90
CA GLY A 36 2.24 -17.34 -7.57
C GLY A 36 1.80 -15.87 -7.60
N CYS A 37 1.00 -15.48 -8.60
CA CYS A 37 0.45 -14.13 -8.69
C CYS A 37 -0.53 -13.81 -7.57
N VAL A 38 -1.39 -14.77 -7.17
CA VAL A 38 -2.33 -14.62 -6.05
C VAL A 38 -1.59 -14.49 -4.72
N VAL A 39 -0.61 -15.35 -4.47
CA VAL A 39 0.21 -15.28 -3.25
C VAL A 39 0.95 -13.95 -3.17
N LEU A 40 1.60 -13.53 -4.27
CA LEU A 40 2.35 -12.28 -4.30
C LEU A 40 1.44 -11.05 -4.16
N GLY A 41 0.30 -11.04 -4.85
CA GLY A 41 -0.66 -9.95 -4.74
C GLY A 41 -1.25 -9.84 -3.33
N THR A 42 -1.62 -10.96 -2.72
CA THR A 42 -2.11 -11.01 -1.34
C THR A 42 -1.02 -10.54 -0.37
N ALA A 43 0.19 -11.08 -0.46
CA ALA A 43 1.31 -10.67 0.39
C ALA A 43 1.63 -9.16 0.24
N THR A 44 1.49 -8.61 -0.97
CA THR A 44 1.65 -7.17 -1.21
C THR A 44 0.54 -6.37 -0.53
N GLY A 45 -0.73 -6.83 -0.64
CA GLY A 45 -1.89 -6.13 -0.09
C GLY A 45 -1.89 -6.07 1.44
N ILE A 46 -1.63 -7.20 2.09
CA ILE A 46 -1.71 -7.30 3.56
C ILE A 46 -0.37 -7.10 4.27
N GLY A 47 0.77 -7.20 3.56
CA GLY A 47 2.10 -7.29 4.16
C GLY A 47 2.46 -6.10 5.03
N GLY A 48 2.24 -4.87 4.56
CA GLY A 48 2.55 -3.64 5.31
C GLY A 48 1.74 -3.52 6.61
N GLY A 49 0.42 -3.76 6.54
CA GLY A 49 -0.46 -3.74 7.70
C GLY A 49 -0.15 -4.87 8.70
N THR A 50 0.23 -6.05 8.21
CA THR A 50 0.65 -7.17 9.07
C THR A 50 1.92 -6.82 9.84
N LEU A 51 2.94 -6.28 9.17
CA LEU A 51 4.18 -5.85 9.83
C LEU A 51 3.90 -4.80 10.92
N ARG A 52 3.07 -3.81 10.62
CA ARG A 52 2.64 -2.80 11.59
C ARG A 52 2.00 -3.44 12.81
N ASP A 53 0.98 -4.29 12.60
CA ASP A 53 0.19 -4.84 13.68
C ASP A 53 1.02 -5.76 14.58
N VAL A 54 1.92 -6.55 14.01
CA VAL A 54 2.87 -7.39 14.76
C VAL A 54 3.85 -6.55 15.60
N ILE A 55 4.38 -5.45 15.04
CA ILE A 55 5.31 -4.57 15.77
C ILE A 55 4.60 -3.82 16.91
N LEU A 56 3.35 -3.44 16.70
CA LEU A 56 2.55 -2.74 17.71
C LEU A 56 1.93 -3.68 18.76
N ASP A 57 2.13 -4.99 18.62
CA ASP A 57 1.50 -6.03 19.47
C ASP A 57 -0.03 -5.88 19.55
N VAL A 58 -0.65 -5.59 18.40
CA VAL A 58 -2.11 -5.50 18.26
C VAL A 58 -2.63 -6.62 17.36
N PRO A 59 -3.93 -6.97 17.47
CA PRO A 59 -4.51 -7.98 16.58
C PRO A 59 -4.32 -7.63 15.10
N VAL A 60 -3.79 -8.59 14.35
CA VAL A 60 -3.54 -8.42 12.90
C VAL A 60 -4.89 -8.21 12.20
N PHE A 61 -5.01 -7.11 11.46
CA PHE A 61 -6.28 -6.59 10.95
C PHE A 61 -7.11 -7.57 10.12
N TRP A 62 -6.47 -8.42 9.33
CA TRP A 62 -7.17 -9.39 8.47
C TRP A 62 -7.47 -10.74 9.16
N LEU A 63 -6.93 -11.00 10.38
CA LEU A 63 -7.23 -12.19 11.17
C LEU A 63 -8.50 -12.03 12.03
N GLY A 64 -8.88 -10.80 12.37
CA GLY A 64 -10.01 -10.49 13.24
C GLY A 64 -11.34 -10.34 12.51
N ASP A 65 -11.34 -10.29 11.20
CA ASP A 65 -12.55 -10.10 10.40
C ASP A 65 -13.39 -11.35 10.33
N TYR A 66 -14.65 -11.25 10.70
CA TYR A 66 -15.61 -12.36 10.66
C TYR A 66 -15.71 -13.06 9.30
N MET A 67 -15.32 -12.41 8.22
CA MET A 67 -15.39 -12.94 6.86
C MET A 67 -14.03 -12.90 6.13
N CYS A 68 -12.94 -12.60 6.79
CA CYS A 68 -11.61 -12.44 6.14
C CYS A 68 -11.71 -11.59 4.85
N TYR A 69 -12.52 -10.52 4.87
CA TYR A 69 -12.80 -9.74 3.65
C TYR A 69 -11.52 -9.20 3.02
N SER A 70 -10.54 -8.79 3.83
CA SER A 70 -9.26 -8.28 3.35
C SER A 70 -8.50 -9.30 2.50
N LEU A 71 -8.47 -10.58 2.94
CA LEU A 71 -7.88 -11.67 2.17
C LEU A 71 -8.67 -11.94 0.89
N ASN A 72 -9.99 -12.02 0.98
CA ASN A 72 -10.85 -12.29 -0.18
C ASN A 72 -10.71 -11.20 -1.24
N VAL A 73 -10.65 -9.92 -0.84
CA VAL A 73 -10.41 -8.80 -1.75
C VAL A 73 -9.06 -8.93 -2.45
N CYS A 74 -7.99 -9.26 -1.72
CA CYS A 74 -6.67 -9.43 -2.31
C CYS A 74 -6.63 -10.62 -3.29
N VAL A 75 -7.20 -11.76 -2.91
CA VAL A 75 -7.26 -12.97 -3.76
C VAL A 75 -8.05 -12.67 -5.04
N LEU A 76 -9.27 -12.14 -4.92
CA LEU A 76 -10.12 -11.83 -6.07
C LEU A 76 -9.46 -10.80 -6.99
N SER A 77 -8.90 -9.75 -6.44
CA SER A 77 -8.18 -8.71 -7.20
C SER A 77 -6.98 -9.30 -7.95
N SER A 78 -6.24 -10.20 -7.32
CA SER A 78 -5.08 -10.85 -7.94
C SER A 78 -5.48 -11.79 -9.08
N VAL A 79 -6.58 -12.54 -8.91
CA VAL A 79 -7.12 -13.40 -9.98
C VAL A 79 -7.61 -12.55 -11.15
N VAL A 80 -8.35 -11.48 -10.89
CA VAL A 80 -8.85 -10.57 -11.93
C VAL A 80 -7.69 -10.00 -12.74
N ILE A 81 -6.65 -9.47 -12.09
CA ILE A 81 -5.50 -8.90 -12.83
C ILE A 81 -4.72 -9.96 -13.60
N TYR A 82 -4.59 -11.18 -13.07
CA TYR A 82 -3.97 -12.27 -13.80
C TYR A 82 -4.72 -12.59 -15.09
N LEU A 83 -6.05 -12.71 -15.03
CA LEU A 83 -6.90 -12.95 -16.20
C LEU A 83 -6.85 -11.79 -17.20
N MET A 84 -6.73 -10.56 -16.72
CA MET A 84 -6.63 -9.35 -17.53
C MET A 84 -5.18 -9.01 -17.94
N SER A 85 -4.21 -9.85 -17.61
CA SER A 85 -2.77 -9.57 -17.77
C SER A 85 -2.37 -9.21 -19.21
N ARG A 86 -3.03 -9.80 -20.21
CA ARG A 86 -2.79 -9.48 -21.63
C ARG A 86 -3.05 -8.01 -21.97
N VAL A 87 -3.97 -7.36 -21.27
CA VAL A 87 -4.32 -5.93 -21.45
C VAL A 87 -3.26 -5.01 -20.82
N PHE A 88 -2.63 -5.47 -19.74
CA PHE A 88 -1.73 -4.67 -18.91
C PHE A 88 -0.24 -4.99 -19.09
N ALA A 89 0.09 -6.09 -19.78
CA ALA A 89 1.46 -6.61 -19.91
C ALA A 89 2.46 -5.58 -20.51
N GLU A 90 2.02 -4.76 -21.45
CA GLU A 90 2.90 -3.82 -22.15
C GLU A 90 3.16 -2.50 -21.39
N LYS A 91 2.42 -2.22 -20.33
CA LYS A 91 2.48 -0.93 -19.64
C LYS A 91 3.28 -1.03 -18.35
N GLU A 92 4.59 -0.75 -18.39
CA GLU A 92 5.47 -0.82 -17.20
C GLU A 92 5.04 0.10 -16.06
N HIS A 93 4.47 1.25 -16.37
CA HIS A 93 4.10 2.25 -15.36
C HIS A 93 2.86 1.89 -14.53
N ILE A 94 2.05 0.91 -14.93
CA ILE A 94 0.81 0.58 -14.22
C ILE A 94 1.09 0.09 -12.80
N ILE A 95 2.12 -0.71 -12.59
CA ILE A 95 2.52 -1.19 -11.25
C ILE A 95 2.78 0.01 -10.34
N ASN A 96 3.49 1.03 -10.84
CA ASN A 96 3.84 2.22 -10.07
C ASN A 96 2.60 3.06 -9.70
N TRP A 97 1.59 3.11 -10.59
CA TRP A 97 0.36 3.84 -10.32
C TRP A 97 -0.48 3.18 -9.23
N PHE A 98 -0.68 1.88 -9.32
CA PHE A 98 -1.39 1.14 -8.27
C PHE A 98 -0.64 1.16 -6.94
N ASP A 99 0.68 1.02 -6.99
CA ASP A 99 1.53 1.14 -5.81
C ASP A 99 1.43 2.54 -5.16
N ALA A 100 1.38 3.61 -5.95
CA ALA A 100 1.22 4.97 -5.43
C ALA A 100 -0.10 5.18 -4.68
N ILE A 101 -1.20 4.60 -5.18
CA ILE A 101 -2.52 4.64 -4.51
C ILE A 101 -2.46 3.88 -3.18
N GLY A 102 -1.93 2.65 -3.21
CA GLY A 102 -1.77 1.84 -2.00
C GLY A 102 -0.87 2.51 -0.96
N LEU A 103 0.27 3.06 -1.40
CA LEU A 103 1.17 3.83 -0.54
C LEU A 103 0.44 4.96 0.18
N ALA A 104 -0.29 5.80 -0.56
CA ALA A 104 -0.96 6.97 0.00
C ALA A 104 -2.04 6.58 1.03
N ILE A 105 -2.87 5.59 0.70
CA ILE A 105 -3.93 5.09 1.59
C ILE A 105 -3.32 4.48 2.86
N PHE A 106 -2.41 3.54 2.70
CA PHE A 106 -1.89 2.79 3.85
C PHE A 106 -0.88 3.56 4.69
N SER A 107 -0.22 4.59 4.15
CA SER A 107 0.56 5.51 4.99
C SER A 107 -0.34 6.26 5.98
N VAL A 108 -1.46 6.81 5.51
CA VAL A 108 -2.40 7.53 6.37
C VAL A 108 -3.07 6.59 7.38
N GLN A 109 -3.61 5.45 6.93
CA GLN A 109 -4.25 4.48 7.83
C GLN A 109 -3.26 3.90 8.84
N GLY A 110 -2.03 3.61 8.41
CA GLY A 110 -0.98 3.11 9.28
C GLY A 110 -0.62 4.10 10.39
N TYR A 111 -0.55 5.39 10.06
CA TYR A 111 -0.35 6.45 11.03
C TYR A 111 -1.50 6.52 12.03
N LEU A 112 -2.75 6.61 11.54
CA LEU A 112 -3.92 6.75 12.40
C LEU A 112 -4.05 5.59 13.39
N LYS A 113 -3.92 4.35 12.91
CA LYS A 113 -3.99 3.16 13.77
C LYS A 113 -2.85 3.12 14.80
N ALA A 114 -1.63 3.48 14.41
CA ALA A 114 -0.50 3.51 15.32
C ALA A 114 -0.61 4.63 16.35
N PHE A 115 -1.13 5.79 15.98
CA PHE A 115 -1.38 6.89 16.89
C PHE A 115 -2.48 6.54 17.92
N GLU A 116 -3.54 5.87 17.47
CA GLU A 116 -4.59 5.34 18.37
C GLU A 116 -4.02 4.36 19.40
N ALA A 117 -3.12 3.45 18.95
CA ALA A 117 -2.53 2.44 19.82
C ALA A 117 -1.47 2.98 20.80
N THR A 118 -0.72 4.02 20.43
CA THR A 118 0.48 4.44 21.18
C THR A 118 0.42 5.87 21.71
N SER A 119 -0.46 6.70 21.20
CA SER A 119 -0.53 8.16 21.45
C SER A 119 0.80 8.87 21.22
N ASN A 120 1.67 8.32 20.34
CA ASN A 120 3.00 8.82 20.07
C ASN A 120 3.16 9.16 18.59
N PHE A 121 3.42 10.44 18.28
CA PHE A 121 3.55 10.92 16.90
C PHE A 121 4.74 10.30 16.14
N GLU A 122 5.88 10.10 16.80
CA GLU A 122 7.08 9.54 16.17
C GLU A 122 6.83 8.08 15.76
N VAL A 123 6.27 7.29 16.67
CA VAL A 123 5.88 5.89 16.38
C VAL A 123 4.85 5.86 15.26
N ALA A 124 3.84 6.73 15.30
CA ALA A 124 2.80 6.79 14.30
C ALA A 124 3.35 7.13 12.89
N ILE A 125 4.31 8.06 12.78
CA ILE A 125 4.99 8.37 11.51
C ILE A 125 5.74 7.15 10.98
N ILE A 126 6.55 6.50 11.83
CA ILE A 126 7.34 5.33 11.43
C ILE A 126 6.41 4.21 10.96
N MET A 127 5.35 3.92 11.72
CA MET A 127 4.37 2.88 11.38
C MET A 127 3.57 3.23 10.13
N GLY A 128 3.23 4.50 9.91
CA GLY A 128 2.59 4.96 8.69
C GLY A 128 3.47 4.72 7.46
N ILE A 129 4.74 5.11 7.52
CA ILE A 129 5.72 4.86 6.44
C ILE A 129 5.89 3.35 6.23
N LEU A 130 6.08 2.58 7.31
CA LEU A 130 6.25 1.13 7.24
C LEU A 130 5.03 0.46 6.60
N THR A 131 3.83 0.86 6.98
CA THR A 131 2.58 0.29 6.43
C THR A 131 2.45 0.59 4.95
N GLY A 132 2.66 1.84 4.54
CA GLY A 132 2.56 2.25 3.14
C GLY A 132 3.65 1.65 2.26
N CYS A 133 4.90 1.62 2.72
CA CYS A 133 6.03 1.09 1.94
C CYS A 133 6.13 -0.45 2.02
N GLY A 134 5.61 -1.06 3.08
CA GLY A 134 5.83 -2.47 3.40
C GLY A 134 5.31 -3.44 2.35
N GLY A 135 4.11 -3.18 1.80
CA GLY A 135 3.55 -4.01 0.74
C GLY A 135 4.44 -4.04 -0.51
N GLY A 136 4.88 -2.87 -0.99
CA GLY A 136 5.81 -2.76 -2.10
C GLY A 136 7.18 -3.38 -1.82
N LEU A 137 7.67 -3.26 -0.58
CA LEU A 137 8.91 -3.89 -0.13
C LEU A 137 8.82 -5.41 -0.21
N VAL A 138 7.76 -6.01 0.35
CA VAL A 138 7.52 -7.46 0.30
C VAL A 138 7.47 -7.94 -1.15
N ARG A 139 6.69 -7.27 -2.01
CA ARG A 139 6.60 -7.58 -3.45
C ARG A 139 7.97 -7.62 -4.13
N ASP A 140 8.75 -6.55 -3.96
CA ASP A 140 10.00 -6.40 -4.69
C ASP A 140 11.07 -7.37 -4.15
N VAL A 141 11.12 -7.65 -2.84
CA VAL A 141 12.00 -8.65 -2.25
C VAL A 141 11.65 -10.06 -2.75
N CYS A 142 10.37 -10.45 -2.76
CA CYS A 142 9.94 -11.76 -3.27
C CYS A 142 10.30 -11.96 -4.75
N LEU A 143 10.34 -10.88 -5.54
CA LEU A 143 10.70 -10.92 -6.95
C LEU A 143 12.20 -10.72 -7.22
N ASN A 144 13.02 -10.65 -6.18
CA ASN A 144 14.45 -10.33 -6.26
C ASN A 144 14.71 -9.06 -7.08
N ARG A 145 13.92 -8.01 -6.81
CA ARG A 145 14.04 -6.68 -7.43
C ARG A 145 14.51 -5.68 -6.37
N GLN A 146 15.22 -4.64 -6.80
CA GLN A 146 15.52 -3.53 -5.89
C GLN A 146 14.21 -2.83 -5.50
N PRO A 147 13.86 -2.78 -4.20
CA PRO A 147 12.65 -2.11 -3.73
C PRO A 147 12.63 -0.62 -4.08
N PHE A 148 11.43 -0.05 -4.33
CA PHE A 148 11.27 1.37 -4.66
C PHE A 148 11.87 2.30 -3.61
N ILE A 149 11.77 1.94 -2.34
CA ILE A 149 12.35 2.71 -1.23
C ILE A 149 13.86 2.94 -1.36
N PHE A 150 14.57 2.06 -2.08
CA PHE A 150 16.03 2.13 -2.28
C PHE A 150 16.44 2.63 -3.67
N ARG A 151 15.49 2.99 -4.54
CA ARG A 151 15.80 3.46 -5.91
C ARG A 151 16.13 4.95 -6.01
N GLY A 152 16.13 5.67 -4.89
CA GLY A 152 16.30 7.12 -4.87
C GLY A 152 15.08 7.89 -5.38
N GLU A 153 13.93 7.25 -5.52
CA GLU A 153 12.65 7.89 -5.81
C GLU A 153 12.05 8.51 -4.56
N MET A 154 11.17 9.50 -4.73
CA MET A 154 10.39 10.05 -3.62
C MET A 154 9.28 9.07 -3.23
N TYR A 155 9.63 8.04 -2.44
CA TYR A 155 8.73 6.97 -2.00
C TYR A 155 8.41 7.11 -0.50
N ALA A 156 9.31 6.72 0.38
CA ALA A 156 9.14 6.93 1.82
C ALA A 156 9.14 8.43 2.19
N SER A 157 9.88 9.25 1.46
CA SER A 157 9.85 10.71 1.64
C SER A 157 8.50 11.33 1.29
N ALA A 158 7.79 10.81 0.29
CA ALA A 158 6.43 11.25 0.00
C ALA A 158 5.47 10.93 1.16
N SER A 159 5.56 9.70 1.71
CA SER A 159 4.80 9.33 2.91
C SER A 159 5.13 10.22 4.09
N LEU A 160 6.42 10.45 4.38
CA LEU A 160 6.86 11.33 5.47
C LEU A 160 6.27 12.73 5.34
N LEU A 161 6.38 13.36 4.16
CA LEU A 161 5.85 14.71 3.94
C LEU A 161 4.32 14.78 4.12
N GLY A 162 3.59 13.80 3.62
CA GLY A 162 2.15 13.75 3.82
C GLY A 162 1.74 13.52 5.28
N LEU A 163 2.46 12.68 6.00
CA LEU A 163 2.20 12.45 7.43
C LEU A 163 2.56 13.65 8.30
N LEU A 164 3.59 14.43 7.94
CA LEU A 164 3.84 15.71 8.59
C LEU A 164 2.67 16.68 8.39
N VAL A 165 2.11 16.75 7.17
CA VAL A 165 0.91 17.58 6.93
C VAL A 165 -0.27 17.07 7.75
N LEU A 166 -0.45 15.75 7.91
CA LEU A 166 -1.50 15.19 8.76
C LEU A 166 -1.41 15.70 10.21
N ILE A 167 -0.20 15.78 10.77
CA ILE A 167 0.02 16.26 12.13
C ILE A 167 -0.36 17.74 12.29
N PHE A 168 0.01 18.59 11.33
CA PHE A 168 -0.21 20.04 11.45
C PHE A 168 -1.62 20.48 11.04
N VAL A 169 -2.25 19.78 10.11
CA VAL A 169 -3.54 20.19 9.52
C VAL A 169 -4.70 19.32 10.00
N ASP A 170 -4.41 18.17 10.61
CA ASP A 170 -5.39 17.17 11.08
C ASP A 170 -6.39 16.75 9.98
N SER A 171 -5.89 16.61 8.76
CA SER A 171 -6.70 16.24 7.60
C SER A 171 -6.13 15.02 6.86
N PRO A 172 -6.70 13.81 7.10
CA PRO A 172 -6.30 12.59 6.38
C PRO A 172 -6.40 12.71 4.86
N LEU A 173 -7.41 13.46 4.37
CA LEU A 173 -7.60 13.68 2.95
C LEU A 173 -6.48 14.52 2.34
N MET A 174 -6.02 15.58 3.03
CA MET A 174 -4.90 16.41 2.56
C MET A 174 -3.60 15.61 2.55
N ALA A 175 -3.35 14.82 3.58
CA ALA A 175 -2.18 13.94 3.64
C ALA A 175 -2.18 12.93 2.47
N PHE A 176 -3.31 12.23 2.26
CA PHE A 176 -3.49 11.34 1.13
C PHE A 176 -3.24 12.04 -0.21
N ALA A 177 -3.86 13.20 -0.44
CA ALA A 177 -3.71 13.95 -1.69
C ALA A 177 -2.27 14.39 -1.93
N LEU A 178 -1.55 14.80 -0.88
CA LEU A 178 -0.15 15.21 -0.99
C LEU A 178 0.76 14.00 -1.31
N ILE A 179 0.61 12.88 -0.60
CA ILE A 179 1.39 11.65 -0.88
C ILE A 179 1.17 11.22 -2.31
N LEU A 180 -0.10 11.11 -2.73
CA LEU A 180 -0.45 10.70 -4.08
C LEU A 180 0.07 11.69 -5.12
N GLY A 181 -0.07 13.00 -4.89
CA GLY A 181 0.42 14.06 -5.79
C GLY A 181 1.94 14.00 -5.99
N ILE A 182 2.71 13.83 -4.92
CA ILE A 182 4.17 13.65 -4.99
C ILE A 182 4.51 12.38 -5.79
N ARG A 183 3.82 11.26 -5.55
CA ARG A 183 4.05 10.01 -6.28
C ARG A 183 3.71 10.15 -7.77
N VAL A 184 2.59 10.78 -8.09
CA VAL A 184 2.19 11.08 -9.47
C VAL A 184 3.26 11.92 -10.17
N ALA A 185 3.74 12.98 -9.53
CA ALA A 185 4.81 13.81 -10.07
C ALA A 185 6.11 13.01 -10.25
N THR A 186 6.48 12.18 -9.25
CA THR A 186 7.67 11.33 -9.32
C THR A 186 7.61 10.35 -10.49
N ILE A 187 6.47 9.67 -10.69
CA ILE A 187 6.27 8.72 -11.79
C ILE A 187 6.29 9.43 -13.15
N ARG A 188 5.61 10.58 -13.25
CA ARG A 188 5.46 11.31 -14.51
C ARG A 188 6.74 12.01 -14.96
N TYR A 189 7.48 12.61 -14.02
CA TYR A 189 8.67 13.42 -14.30
C TYR A 189 9.98 12.70 -13.96
N ASN A 190 9.92 11.43 -13.54
CA ASN A 190 11.07 10.62 -13.15
C ASN A 190 11.99 11.33 -12.13
N LEU A 191 11.36 11.96 -11.11
CA LEU A 191 12.07 12.72 -10.09
C LEU A 191 12.84 11.76 -9.18
N LYS A 192 14.13 12.02 -9.00
CA LYS A 192 15.00 11.25 -8.09
C LYS A 192 15.61 12.18 -7.05
N LEU A 193 15.65 11.70 -5.81
CA LEU A 193 16.50 12.26 -4.78
C LEU A 193 17.92 11.77 -5.06
N LYS A 194 18.85 12.72 -5.23
CA LYS A 194 20.28 12.36 -5.36
C LYS A 194 20.85 11.96 -4.03
#